data_f37f4ed659acdf6a9422beb028e2f5bc
#
_entry.id   f37f4ed659acdf6a9422beb028e2f5bc
#
_cell.length_a   1.000
_cell.length_b   1.000
_cell.length_c   1.000
_cell.angle_alpha   90.00
_cell.angle_beta   90.00
_cell.angle_gamma   90.00
#
_symmetry.space_group_name_H-M   'P 1'
#
loop_
_entity.id
_entity.type
_entity.pdbx_description
1 polymer ?
#
loop_
_entity_poly.entity_id
_entity_poly.type
_entity_poly.pdbx_seq_one_letter_code
_entity_poly.pdbx_strand_id
1 'polypeptide(L)'
;MNFVYLVKKGVLDLIGAARPSIADPYIPNKIKTGKIDQIKECIGCNICVSSDNFSVPIRCTQNPTMGEEWRRGWDPETIKPKKTDQHVLVVGSGPAGLECSLQLARRGYQVVLAEAKKELGGRVIFEANLKGLSAWKRVVDNRVY
;
A
#
# COMPACT_ATOMS: atom_id res chain seq x y z
N MET A 1 -10.05 14.94 -13.45
CA MET A 1 -9.32 15.37 -14.68
C MET A 1 -8.45 14.21 -15.13
N ASN A 2 -8.50 13.80 -16.39
CA ASN A 2 -7.74 12.68 -16.91
C ASN A 2 -6.38 13.17 -17.46
N PHE A 3 -5.29 12.94 -16.74
CA PHE A 3 -3.95 13.36 -17.14
C PHE A 3 -3.51 12.78 -18.49
N VAL A 4 -3.90 11.54 -18.80
CA VAL A 4 -3.61 10.92 -20.10
C VAL A 4 -4.24 11.70 -21.25
N TYR A 5 -5.44 12.21 -21.05
CA TYR A 5 -6.10 13.06 -22.05
C TYR A 5 -5.32 14.37 -22.29
N LEU A 6 -4.84 15.02 -21.22
CA LEU A 6 -4.09 16.27 -21.33
C LEU A 6 -2.74 16.08 -22.05
N VAL A 7 -2.04 14.98 -21.76
CA VAL A 7 -0.79 14.63 -22.48
C VAL A 7 -1.09 14.34 -23.97
N LYS A 8 -2.12 13.53 -24.26
CA LYS A 8 -2.51 13.25 -25.66
C LYS A 8 -2.92 14.48 -26.45
N LYS A 9 -3.45 15.51 -25.78
CA LYS A 9 -3.82 16.79 -26.42
C LYS A 9 -2.65 17.77 -26.51
N GLY A 10 -1.46 17.42 -26.06
CA GLY A 10 -0.29 18.31 -26.07
C GLY A 10 -0.41 19.50 -25.10
N VAL A 11 -1.30 19.42 -24.11
CA VAL A 11 -1.46 20.44 -23.06
C VAL A 11 -0.39 20.27 -21.98
N LEU A 12 0.04 19.05 -21.74
CA LEU A 12 1.10 18.67 -20.81
C LEU A 12 2.09 17.73 -21.50
N ASP A 13 3.38 17.94 -21.26
CA ASP A 13 4.43 17.03 -21.70
C ASP A 13 4.69 15.92 -20.69
N LEU A 14 4.63 16.28 -19.39
CA LEU A 14 4.94 15.39 -18.27
C LEU A 14 3.88 15.48 -17.17
N ILE A 15 3.81 14.44 -16.36
CA ILE A 15 2.94 14.37 -15.19
C ILE A 15 3.77 14.06 -13.95
N GLY A 16 3.70 14.94 -12.95
CA GLY A 16 4.29 14.71 -11.64
C GLY A 16 3.27 14.18 -10.64
N ALA A 17 3.68 13.22 -9.82
CA ALA A 17 2.80 12.59 -8.82
C ALA A 17 3.59 12.22 -7.57
N ALA A 18 3.89 13.19 -6.68
CA ALA A 18 4.73 12.96 -5.49
C ALA A 18 4.16 11.89 -4.54
N ARG A 19 3.00 12.14 -3.92
CA ARG A 19 2.42 11.21 -2.93
C ARG A 19 2.01 9.84 -3.51
N PRO A 20 1.46 9.73 -4.72
CA PRO A 20 1.25 8.42 -5.35
C PRO A 20 2.54 7.63 -5.51
N SER A 21 3.65 8.27 -5.90
CA SER A 21 4.96 7.60 -6.05
C SER A 21 5.57 7.18 -4.70
N ILE A 22 5.25 7.88 -3.61
CA ILE A 22 5.60 7.45 -2.24
C ILE A 22 4.81 6.18 -1.85
N ALA A 23 3.53 6.14 -2.19
CA ALA A 23 2.68 4.99 -1.91
C ALA A 23 3.07 3.76 -2.74
N ASP A 24 3.39 3.98 -4.02
CA ASP A 24 3.86 2.93 -4.91
C ASP A 24 4.90 3.47 -5.91
N PRO A 25 6.20 3.28 -5.64
CA PRO A 25 7.26 3.74 -6.55
C PRO A 25 7.28 3.00 -7.89
N TYR A 26 6.59 1.86 -7.99
CA TYR A 26 6.55 1.04 -9.20
C TYR A 26 5.32 1.28 -10.10
N ILE A 27 4.53 2.35 -9.85
CA ILE A 27 3.34 2.68 -10.65
C ILE A 27 3.63 2.62 -12.17
N PRO A 28 4.68 3.27 -12.70
CA PRO A 28 4.94 3.24 -14.14
C PRO A 28 5.16 1.82 -14.69
N ASN A 29 5.92 1.00 -13.95
CA ASN A 29 6.17 -0.39 -14.32
C ASN A 29 4.90 -1.25 -14.26
N LYS A 30 4.06 -1.06 -13.25
CA LYS A 30 2.78 -1.76 -13.10
C LYS A 30 1.82 -1.40 -14.24
N ILE A 31 1.74 -0.13 -14.61
CA ILE A 31 0.96 0.30 -15.78
C ILE A 31 1.49 -0.35 -17.06
N LYS A 32 2.81 -0.30 -17.28
CA LYS A 32 3.45 -0.88 -18.48
C LYS A 32 3.22 -2.37 -18.62
N THR A 33 3.17 -3.09 -17.49
CA THR A 33 2.98 -4.57 -17.47
C THR A 33 1.53 -5.01 -17.26
N GLY A 34 0.57 -4.08 -17.27
CA GLY A 34 -0.86 -4.37 -17.11
C GLY A 34 -1.29 -4.76 -15.67
N LYS A 35 -0.42 -4.57 -14.68
CA LYS A 35 -0.68 -4.94 -13.28
C LYS A 35 -1.35 -3.81 -12.49
N ILE A 36 -2.41 -3.24 -13.06
CA ILE A 36 -3.10 -2.06 -12.51
C ILE A 36 -3.66 -2.34 -11.10
N ASP A 37 -4.21 -3.55 -10.90
CA ASP A 37 -4.84 -3.96 -9.64
C ASP A 37 -3.84 -4.07 -8.48
N GLN A 38 -2.54 -4.18 -8.78
CA GLN A 38 -1.48 -4.25 -7.79
C GLN A 38 -0.95 -2.87 -7.38
N ILE A 39 -1.48 -1.79 -7.94
CA ILE A 39 -1.05 -0.43 -7.59
C ILE A 39 -1.56 -0.07 -6.19
N LYS A 40 -0.63 0.31 -5.30
CA LYS A 40 -0.95 0.84 -3.98
C LYS A 40 -1.33 2.31 -4.10
N GLU A 41 -2.62 2.59 -4.17
CA GLU A 41 -3.09 3.97 -4.31
C GLU A 41 -2.87 4.80 -3.04
N CYS A 42 -2.44 6.04 -3.21
CA CYS A 42 -2.36 7.01 -2.11
C CYS A 42 -3.78 7.30 -1.58
N ILE A 43 -3.96 7.17 -0.26
CA ILE A 43 -5.24 7.43 0.42
C ILE A 43 -5.39 8.86 0.95
N GLY A 44 -4.43 9.74 0.70
CA GLY A 44 -4.48 11.13 1.12
C GLY A 44 -4.34 11.37 2.63
N CYS A 45 -3.80 10.42 3.39
CA CYS A 45 -3.68 10.53 4.86
C CYS A 45 -2.67 11.58 5.34
N ASN A 46 -1.83 12.12 4.45
CA ASN A 46 -0.84 13.16 4.70
C ASN A 46 0.24 12.83 5.75
N ILE A 47 0.40 11.60 6.19
CA ILE A 47 1.45 11.22 7.15
C ILE A 47 2.86 11.56 6.63
N CYS A 48 3.11 11.39 5.33
CA CYS A 48 4.37 11.71 4.70
C CYS A 48 4.67 13.23 4.76
N VAL A 49 3.67 14.07 4.46
CA VAL A 49 3.79 15.53 4.54
C VAL A 49 4.01 16.00 5.97
N SER A 50 3.26 15.44 6.92
CA SER A 50 3.43 15.74 8.33
C SER A 50 4.84 15.37 8.83
N SER A 51 5.33 14.20 8.46
CA SER A 51 6.68 13.75 8.84
C SER A 51 7.76 14.69 8.31
N ASP A 52 7.63 15.14 7.05
CA ASP A 52 8.55 16.10 6.43
C ASP A 52 8.55 17.44 7.19
N ASN A 53 7.37 17.98 7.48
CA ASN A 53 7.23 19.24 8.21
C ASN A 53 7.83 19.19 9.63
N PHE A 54 7.85 18.03 10.27
CA PHE A 54 8.47 17.83 11.58
C PHE A 54 9.91 17.34 11.53
N SER A 55 10.53 17.31 10.34
CA SER A 55 11.92 16.87 10.12
C SER A 55 12.19 15.45 10.68
N VAL A 56 11.18 14.58 10.62
CA VAL A 56 11.31 13.16 10.97
C VAL A 56 11.27 12.29 9.70
N PRO A 57 11.79 11.06 9.74
CA PRO A 57 11.79 10.18 8.57
C PRO A 57 10.39 10.01 7.98
N ILE A 58 10.25 10.26 6.68
CA ILE A 58 8.99 10.13 5.95
C ILE A 58 8.50 8.68 6.02
N ARG A 59 7.20 8.50 6.25
CA ARG A 59 6.51 7.21 6.28
C ARG A 59 5.28 7.23 5.39
N CYS A 60 4.83 6.07 4.99
CA CYS A 60 3.59 5.91 4.24
C CYS A 60 2.73 4.80 4.84
N THR A 61 1.42 5.06 4.98
CA THR A 61 0.46 4.08 5.49
C THR A 61 0.15 2.97 4.48
N GLN A 62 0.39 3.22 3.19
CA GLN A 62 0.20 2.23 2.13
C GLN A 62 1.49 1.47 1.78
N ASN A 63 2.64 2.10 1.96
CA ASN A 63 3.94 1.52 1.66
C ASN A 63 4.77 1.38 2.95
N PRO A 64 4.78 0.21 3.60
CA PRO A 64 5.52 0.00 4.86
C PRO A 64 7.04 0.04 4.68
N THR A 65 7.56 -0.03 3.45
CA THR A 65 9.00 0.03 3.19
C THR A 65 9.53 1.46 3.09
N MET A 66 8.63 2.45 2.94
CA MET A 66 9.02 3.85 2.76
C MET A 66 9.90 4.37 3.89
N GLY A 67 11.10 4.84 3.52
CA GLY A 67 12.12 5.33 4.43
C GLY A 67 12.89 4.24 5.19
N GLU A 68 12.70 2.97 4.82
CA GLU A 68 13.44 1.83 5.36
C GLU A 68 14.34 1.15 4.31
N GLU A 69 14.24 1.58 3.05
CA GLU A 69 14.95 0.96 1.93
C GLU A 69 16.45 0.99 2.17
N TRP A 70 16.99 2.17 2.48
CA TRP A 70 18.42 2.33 2.74
C TRP A 70 18.87 1.63 4.03
N ARG A 71 18.13 1.81 5.12
CA ARG A 71 18.51 1.34 6.45
C ARG A 71 18.38 -0.17 6.62
N ARG A 72 17.32 -0.76 6.02
CA ARG A 72 16.95 -2.17 6.19
C ARG A 72 17.04 -2.99 4.91
N GLY A 73 17.29 -2.34 3.77
CA GLY A 73 17.23 -2.98 2.47
C GLY A 73 15.83 -3.52 2.17
N TRP A 74 14.79 -2.83 2.63
CA TRP A 74 13.40 -3.19 2.34
C TRP A 74 12.97 -2.53 1.04
N ASP A 75 12.71 -3.32 0.04
CA ASP A 75 12.17 -2.88 -1.24
C ASP A 75 10.76 -3.45 -1.42
N PRO A 76 9.77 -2.65 -1.84
CA PRO A 76 8.37 -3.09 -1.89
C PRO A 76 8.10 -4.23 -2.88
N GLU A 77 8.94 -4.40 -3.89
CA GLU A 77 8.79 -5.45 -4.90
C GLU A 77 9.82 -6.59 -4.76
N THR A 78 10.81 -6.43 -3.89
CA THR A 78 11.78 -7.48 -3.62
C THR A 78 11.30 -8.39 -2.49
N ILE A 79 10.69 -9.50 -2.87
CA ILE A 79 10.12 -10.46 -1.91
C ILE A 79 11.15 -11.51 -1.58
N LYS A 80 11.62 -11.50 -0.32
CA LYS A 80 12.52 -12.53 0.19
C LYS A 80 11.74 -13.84 0.38
N PRO A 81 12.24 -14.99 -0.10
CA PRO A 81 11.54 -16.27 0.04
C PRO A 81 11.40 -16.68 1.52
N LYS A 82 10.47 -17.61 1.77
CA LYS A 82 10.36 -18.23 3.11
C LYS A 82 11.66 -18.89 3.53
N LYS A 83 11.92 -18.93 4.84
CA LYS A 83 13.10 -19.57 5.42
C LYS A 83 12.79 -20.93 6.04
N THR A 84 11.52 -21.23 6.28
CA THR A 84 11.05 -22.46 6.94
C THR A 84 9.73 -22.89 6.29
N ASP A 85 9.32 -24.12 6.50
CA ASP A 85 8.03 -24.65 6.01
C ASP A 85 6.90 -24.56 7.05
N GLN A 86 7.05 -23.71 8.03
CA GLN A 86 6.04 -23.49 9.07
C GLN A 86 4.80 -22.81 8.54
N HIS A 87 3.65 -23.18 9.10
CA HIS A 87 2.38 -22.50 8.91
C HIS A 87 2.32 -21.30 9.87
N VAL A 88 1.74 -20.20 9.43
CA VAL A 88 1.64 -18.98 10.22
C VAL A 88 0.18 -18.64 10.47
N LEU A 89 -0.20 -18.50 11.74
CA LEU A 89 -1.49 -17.96 12.14
C LEU A 89 -1.33 -16.45 12.41
N VAL A 90 -2.11 -15.65 11.71
CA VAL A 90 -2.26 -14.20 11.96
C VAL A 90 -3.63 -13.96 12.59
N VAL A 91 -3.68 -13.33 13.76
CA VAL A 91 -4.92 -13.05 14.47
C VAL A 91 -5.25 -11.56 14.34
N GLY A 92 -6.42 -11.28 13.76
CA GLY A 92 -6.92 -9.94 13.50
C GLY A 92 -6.60 -9.42 12.10
N SER A 93 -7.62 -8.93 11.42
CA SER A 93 -7.56 -8.43 10.03
C SER A 93 -7.51 -6.91 9.92
N GLY A 94 -7.03 -6.21 10.95
CA GLY A 94 -6.68 -4.80 10.81
C GLY A 94 -5.54 -4.59 9.81
N PRO A 95 -5.18 -3.33 9.47
CA PRO A 95 -4.14 -3.04 8.47
C PRO A 95 -2.82 -3.79 8.71
N ALA A 96 -2.40 -3.94 9.97
CA ALA A 96 -1.18 -4.67 10.31
C ALA A 96 -1.28 -6.17 10.03
N GLY A 97 -2.40 -6.80 10.40
CA GLY A 97 -2.63 -8.24 10.14
C GLY A 97 -2.77 -8.52 8.65
N LEU A 98 -3.47 -7.68 7.91
CA LEU A 98 -3.60 -7.79 6.46
C LEU A 98 -2.25 -7.65 5.77
N GLU A 99 -1.44 -6.64 6.12
CA GLU A 99 -0.10 -6.48 5.55
C GLU A 99 0.82 -7.66 5.90
N CYS A 100 0.78 -8.11 7.15
CA CYS A 100 1.55 -9.27 7.60
C CYS A 100 1.18 -10.53 6.79
N SER A 101 -0.11 -10.81 6.65
CA SER A 101 -0.61 -11.96 5.89
C SER A 101 -0.20 -11.89 4.43
N LEU A 102 -0.39 -10.73 3.79
CA LEU A 102 0.00 -10.50 2.41
C LEU A 102 1.51 -10.74 2.19
N GLN A 103 2.36 -10.16 3.04
CA GLN A 103 3.81 -10.30 2.90
C GLN A 103 4.30 -11.72 3.16
N LEU A 104 3.71 -12.42 4.12
CA LEU A 104 4.02 -13.82 4.39
C LEU A 104 3.59 -14.72 3.23
N ALA A 105 2.38 -14.52 2.69
CA ALA A 105 1.89 -15.26 1.52
C ALA A 105 2.78 -15.02 0.29
N ARG A 106 3.15 -13.77 0.01
CA ARG A 106 4.09 -13.42 -1.08
C ARG A 106 5.46 -14.08 -0.91
N ARG A 107 5.88 -14.34 0.32
CA ARG A 107 7.13 -15.08 0.62
C ARG A 107 6.98 -16.60 0.48
N GLY A 108 5.78 -17.12 0.26
CA GLY A 108 5.49 -18.53 0.09
C GLY A 108 5.17 -19.31 1.38
N TYR A 109 4.88 -18.61 2.50
CA TYR A 109 4.34 -19.26 3.69
C TYR A 109 2.87 -19.62 3.50
N GLN A 110 2.44 -20.71 4.15
CA GLN A 110 1.02 -20.98 4.34
C GLN A 110 0.52 -20.14 5.52
N VAL A 111 -0.45 -19.27 5.24
CA VAL A 111 -0.96 -18.30 6.22
C VAL A 111 -2.44 -18.54 6.47
N VAL A 112 -2.81 -18.60 7.74
CA VAL A 112 -4.20 -18.56 8.18
C VAL A 112 -4.45 -17.22 8.84
N LEU A 113 -5.35 -16.41 8.28
CA LEU A 113 -5.79 -15.15 8.88
C LEU A 113 -7.10 -15.40 9.62
N ALA A 114 -7.07 -15.28 10.95
CA ALA A 114 -8.24 -15.42 11.81
C ALA A 114 -8.82 -14.04 12.15
N GLU A 115 -10.11 -13.82 11.89
CA GLU A 115 -10.85 -12.61 12.21
C GLU A 115 -12.18 -12.97 12.88
N ALA A 116 -12.50 -12.28 13.98
CA ALA A 116 -13.75 -12.51 14.71
C ALA A 116 -14.97 -11.87 14.04
N LYS A 117 -14.76 -10.81 13.25
CA LYS A 117 -15.82 -10.12 12.54
C LYS A 117 -16.02 -10.69 11.14
N LYS A 118 -17.19 -10.45 10.56
CA LYS A 118 -17.51 -10.86 9.17
C LYS A 118 -16.77 -10.03 8.13
N GLU A 119 -16.35 -8.82 8.50
CA GLU A 119 -15.72 -7.85 7.60
C GLU A 119 -14.25 -7.63 8.01
N LEU A 120 -13.35 -7.72 7.02
CA LEU A 120 -11.93 -7.48 7.20
C LEU A 120 -11.65 -5.97 7.26
N GLY A 121 -10.51 -5.58 7.87
CA GLY A 121 -10.02 -4.20 7.89
C GLY A 121 -10.05 -3.53 9.26
N GLY A 122 -10.74 -4.14 10.24
CA GLY A 122 -10.76 -3.63 11.61
C GLY A 122 -11.28 -2.19 11.69
N ARG A 123 -10.55 -1.31 12.40
CA ARG A 123 -10.96 0.07 12.61
C ARG A 123 -11.03 0.91 11.33
N VAL A 124 -10.21 0.62 10.33
CA VAL A 124 -10.16 1.44 9.11
C VAL A 124 -11.49 1.43 8.34
N ILE A 125 -12.29 0.37 8.46
CA ILE A 125 -13.62 0.31 7.84
C ILE A 125 -14.56 1.36 8.45
N PHE A 126 -14.53 1.55 9.76
CA PHE A 126 -15.34 2.60 10.42
C PHE A 126 -14.87 4.00 10.00
N GLU A 127 -13.56 4.20 9.99
CA GLU A 127 -12.96 5.47 9.58
C GLU A 127 -13.25 5.81 8.12
N ALA A 128 -13.26 4.82 7.22
CA ALA A 128 -13.58 5.01 5.81
C ALA A 128 -15.04 5.48 5.57
N ASN A 129 -15.94 5.24 6.52
CA ASN A 129 -17.33 5.73 6.46
C ASN A 129 -17.48 7.20 6.87
N LEU A 130 -16.45 7.82 7.44
CA LEU A 130 -16.46 9.23 7.75
C LEU A 130 -16.37 10.09 6.48
N LYS A 131 -17.02 11.26 6.52
CA LYS A 131 -17.02 12.19 5.39
C LYS A 131 -15.59 12.56 4.98
N GLY A 132 -15.25 12.35 3.72
CA GLY A 132 -13.95 12.66 3.15
C GLY A 132 -12.88 11.56 3.31
N LEU A 133 -13.16 10.47 4.03
CA LEU A 133 -12.19 9.39 4.27
C LEU A 133 -12.49 8.09 3.50
N SER A 134 -13.43 8.09 2.57
CA SER A 134 -13.81 6.89 1.79
C SER A 134 -12.63 6.22 1.08
N ALA A 135 -11.61 6.98 0.66
CA ALA A 135 -10.38 6.46 0.07
C ALA A 135 -9.59 5.55 1.03
N TRP A 136 -9.84 5.60 2.34
CA TRP A 136 -9.15 4.77 3.32
C TRP A 136 -9.54 3.29 3.22
N LYS A 137 -10.68 2.97 2.62
CA LYS A 137 -11.04 1.58 2.31
C LYS A 137 -9.98 0.88 1.44
N ARG A 138 -9.26 1.60 0.60
CA ARG A 138 -8.17 1.09 -0.23
C ARG A 138 -7.03 0.44 0.55
N VAL A 139 -6.91 0.73 1.86
CA VAL A 139 -5.98 0.03 2.76
C VAL A 139 -6.32 -1.46 2.82
N VAL A 140 -7.60 -1.78 2.84
CA VAL A 140 -8.10 -3.16 2.85
C VAL A 140 -8.08 -3.74 1.45
N ASP A 141 -8.69 -3.02 0.49
CA ASP A 141 -8.88 -3.50 -0.88
C ASP A 141 -7.56 -3.96 -1.52
N ASN A 142 -6.49 -3.20 -1.36
CA ASN A 142 -5.17 -3.54 -1.90
C ASN A 142 -4.50 -4.77 -1.24
N ARG A 143 -4.94 -5.16 -0.04
CA ARG A 143 -4.33 -6.27 0.72
C ARG A 143 -5.12 -7.57 0.66
N VAL A 144 -6.36 -7.49 0.21
CA VAL A 144 -7.28 -8.65 0.14
C VAL A 144 -7.41 -9.18 -1.30
N TYR A 145 -6.99 -8.40 -2.26
CA TYR A 145 -7.05 -8.73 -3.69
C TYR A 145 -6.12 -9.88 -4.11
#